data_7ccf374ab217c7d862616c9a7b82ace5
#
_entry.id   7ccf374ab217c7d862616c9a7b82ace5
#
_cell.length_a   1.000
_cell.length_b   1.000
_cell.length_c   1.000
_cell.angle_alpha   90.00
_cell.angle_beta   90.00
_cell.angle_gamma   90.00
#
_symmetry.space_group_name_H-M   'P 1'
#
loop_
_entity.id
_entity.type
_entity.pdbx_description
1 polymer ?
#
loop_
_entity_poly.entity_id
_entity_poly.type
_entity_poly.pdbx_seq_one_letter_code
_entity_poly.pdbx_strand_id
1 'polypeptide(L)'
;MKMKITFSFLISFLGLSVFAQTIVSTTEENRKVILEEFTGVNCTFCPQGHAIAQNLQDNNQGDVFLINIHSGGYAVPNGNQPDFRTQWGEAIDNQSGLAGYPAGTINRQNFPGQEQGNAGTTALGRGQWAGASNTVLGQASYANTAVTAVVDVQTRIMTIDVEAFYTDNSPLAVNKL
;
A
#
# COMPACT_ATOMS: atom_id res chain seq x y z
N MET A 1 0.04 -12.47 80.71
CA MET A 1 0.92 -12.58 79.55
C MET A 1 0.05 -12.38 78.31
N LYS A 2 0.12 -11.20 77.67
CA LYS A 2 -0.74 -10.87 76.49
C LYS A 2 0.13 -11.07 75.21
N MET A 3 -0.26 -12.06 74.43
CA MET A 3 0.40 -12.40 73.17
C MET A 3 -0.14 -11.45 72.05
N LYS A 4 0.74 -10.64 71.49
CA LYS A 4 0.42 -9.79 70.34
C LYS A 4 0.72 -10.58 69.06
N ILE A 5 -0.34 -10.92 68.31
CA ILE A 5 -0.21 -11.53 66.98
C ILE A 5 -0.05 -10.40 65.97
N THR A 6 1.13 -10.26 65.38
CA THR A 6 1.40 -9.31 64.30
C THR A 6 1.08 -10.03 62.97
N PHE A 7 0.01 -9.60 62.31
CA PHE A 7 -0.37 -10.12 61.01
C PHE A 7 0.43 -9.37 59.92
N SER A 8 1.45 -10.06 59.40
CA SER A 8 2.26 -9.49 58.32
C SER A 8 1.55 -9.75 56.99
N PHE A 9 1.01 -8.67 56.40
CA PHE A 9 0.31 -8.72 55.10
C PHE A 9 1.36 -8.69 53.97
N LEU A 10 1.66 -9.87 53.44
CA LEU A 10 2.56 -10.00 52.28
C LEU A 10 1.77 -9.62 51.01
N ILE A 11 1.92 -8.37 50.57
CA ILE A 11 1.34 -7.92 49.29
C ILE A 11 2.20 -8.53 48.18
N SER A 12 1.68 -9.61 47.59
CA SER A 12 2.25 -10.17 46.35
C SER A 12 1.92 -9.23 45.20
N PHE A 13 2.92 -8.50 44.74
CA PHE A 13 2.82 -7.69 43.50
C PHE A 13 2.81 -8.67 42.30
N LEU A 14 1.62 -9.07 41.85
CA LEU A 14 1.47 -9.70 40.55
C LEU A 14 1.81 -8.63 39.50
N GLY A 15 3.00 -8.66 38.94
CA GLY A 15 3.37 -7.87 37.81
C GLY A 15 2.48 -8.26 36.61
N LEU A 16 1.49 -7.47 36.31
CA LEU A 16 0.78 -7.54 35.03
C LEU A 16 1.78 -7.14 33.94
N SER A 17 2.33 -8.15 33.27
CA SER A 17 3.05 -7.93 32.03
C SER A 17 2.04 -7.46 30.98
N VAL A 18 1.96 -6.14 30.77
CA VAL A 18 1.25 -5.57 29.63
C VAL A 18 2.08 -5.89 28.39
N PHE A 19 1.75 -6.99 27.71
CA PHE A 19 2.25 -7.20 26.35
C PHE A 19 1.55 -6.15 25.47
N ALA A 20 2.32 -5.22 24.94
CA ALA A 20 1.85 -4.40 23.83
C ALA A 20 1.48 -5.36 22.69
N GLN A 21 0.19 -5.49 22.38
CA GLN A 21 -0.23 -6.26 21.22
C GLN A 21 0.20 -5.47 19.97
N THR A 22 1.09 -6.07 19.19
CA THR A 22 1.43 -5.55 17.87
C THR A 22 0.28 -5.83 16.92
N ILE A 23 -0.03 -4.86 16.05
CA ILE A 23 -1.04 -5.03 15.00
C ILE A 23 -0.45 -5.71 13.76
N VAL A 24 0.89 -5.69 13.64
CA VAL A 24 1.60 -6.29 12.51
C VAL A 24 1.85 -7.77 12.74
N SER A 25 1.68 -8.57 11.68
CA SER A 25 2.07 -9.99 11.69
C SER A 25 3.58 -10.14 11.86
N THR A 26 3.99 -11.04 12.74
CA THR A 26 5.40 -11.39 12.98
C THR A 26 5.84 -12.65 12.22
N THR A 27 4.95 -13.26 11.44
CA THR A 27 5.25 -14.40 10.58
C THR A 27 5.53 -13.93 9.15
N GLU A 28 6.38 -14.66 8.44
CA GLU A 28 6.67 -14.39 7.03
C GLU A 28 5.39 -14.43 6.19
N GLU A 29 5.20 -13.41 5.35
CA GLU A 29 4.09 -13.29 4.41
C GLU A 29 4.62 -13.02 2.99
N ASN A 30 3.77 -13.23 1.99
CA ASN A 30 4.08 -12.79 0.64
C ASN A 30 3.86 -11.28 0.50
N ARG A 31 4.53 -10.70 -0.49
CA ARG A 31 4.37 -9.30 -0.84
C ARG A 31 2.95 -9.02 -1.32
N LYS A 32 2.42 -7.86 -0.93
CA LYS A 32 1.17 -7.31 -1.46
C LYS A 32 1.44 -6.49 -2.71
N VAL A 33 0.42 -6.33 -3.52
CA VAL A 33 0.46 -5.56 -4.76
C VAL A 33 -0.27 -4.23 -4.58
N ILE A 34 0.40 -3.15 -4.96
CA ILE A 34 -0.23 -1.85 -5.21
C ILE A 34 -0.17 -1.61 -6.71
N LEU A 35 -1.34 -1.57 -7.35
CA LEU A 35 -1.47 -1.12 -8.73
C LEU A 35 -1.85 0.36 -8.71
N GLU A 36 -0.92 1.21 -9.09
CA GLU A 36 -1.16 2.64 -9.35
C GLU A 36 -1.53 2.78 -10.83
N GLU A 37 -2.81 3.01 -11.10
CA GLU A 37 -3.35 3.15 -12.46
C GLU A 37 -3.40 4.62 -12.87
N PHE A 38 -2.70 4.98 -13.94
CA PHE A 38 -2.73 6.32 -14.52
C PHE A 38 -3.92 6.47 -15.45
N THR A 39 -4.76 7.48 -15.18
CA THR A 39 -6.06 7.66 -15.80
C THR A 39 -6.40 9.14 -15.98
N GLY A 40 -7.56 9.42 -16.56
CA GLY A 40 -8.10 10.78 -16.71
C GLY A 40 -9.57 10.79 -17.04
N VAL A 41 -10.26 11.86 -16.63
CA VAL A 41 -11.72 12.04 -16.81
C VAL A 41 -12.15 12.04 -18.28
N ASN A 42 -11.23 12.31 -19.20
CA ASN A 42 -11.47 12.35 -20.64
C ASN A 42 -10.78 11.19 -21.40
N CYS A 43 -10.35 10.16 -20.70
CA CYS A 43 -9.62 9.03 -21.29
C CYS A 43 -10.59 7.95 -21.81
N THR A 44 -10.69 7.80 -23.12
CA THR A 44 -11.62 6.87 -23.79
C THR A 44 -11.36 5.39 -23.43
N PHE A 45 -10.09 4.99 -23.25
CA PHE A 45 -9.71 3.59 -23.00
C PHE A 45 -9.53 3.25 -21.53
N CYS A 46 -9.53 4.25 -20.63
CA CYS A 46 -9.32 4.01 -19.21
C CYS A 46 -10.43 3.19 -18.54
N PRO A 47 -11.72 3.27 -18.92
CA PRO A 47 -12.74 2.38 -18.37
C PRO A 47 -12.43 0.89 -18.55
N GLN A 48 -11.76 0.50 -19.63
CA GLN A 48 -11.30 -0.89 -19.80
C GLN A 48 -10.17 -1.24 -18.81
N GLY A 49 -9.25 -0.29 -18.57
CA GLY A 49 -8.19 -0.44 -17.55
C GLY A 49 -8.80 -0.67 -16.17
N HIS A 50 -9.75 0.20 -15.77
CA HIS A 50 -10.46 0.08 -14.49
C HIS A 50 -11.12 -1.28 -14.32
N ALA A 51 -11.77 -1.81 -15.36
CA ALA A 51 -12.40 -3.12 -15.30
C ALA A 51 -11.37 -4.27 -15.09
N ILE A 52 -10.20 -4.17 -15.74
CA ILE A 52 -9.11 -5.14 -15.57
C ILE A 52 -8.52 -5.03 -14.15
N ALA A 53 -8.26 -3.82 -13.68
CA ALA A 53 -7.74 -3.56 -12.34
C ALA A 53 -8.71 -4.08 -11.25
N GLN A 54 -10.01 -3.78 -11.38
CA GLN A 54 -11.03 -4.25 -10.46
C GLN A 54 -11.10 -5.77 -10.41
N ASN A 55 -11.10 -6.43 -11.58
CA ASN A 55 -11.08 -7.90 -11.65
C ASN A 55 -9.84 -8.49 -10.97
N LEU A 56 -8.68 -7.86 -11.14
CA LEU A 56 -7.45 -8.27 -10.47
C LEU A 56 -7.58 -8.18 -8.95
N GLN A 57 -8.15 -7.10 -8.42
CA GLN A 57 -8.40 -6.92 -6.99
C GLN A 57 -9.43 -7.93 -6.46
N ASP A 58 -10.54 -8.11 -7.17
CA ASP A 58 -11.62 -9.01 -6.75
C ASP A 58 -11.16 -10.47 -6.63
N ASN A 59 -10.22 -10.88 -7.50
CA ASN A 59 -9.64 -12.23 -7.45
C ASN A 59 -8.49 -12.36 -6.42
N ASN A 60 -8.01 -11.25 -5.83
CA ASN A 60 -6.90 -11.22 -4.89
C ASN A 60 -7.22 -10.28 -3.71
N GLN A 61 -8.39 -10.45 -3.10
CA GLN A 61 -8.86 -9.61 -2.00
C GLN A 61 -7.89 -9.66 -0.81
N GLY A 62 -7.50 -8.47 -0.32
CA GLY A 62 -6.54 -8.32 0.76
C GLY A 62 -5.07 -8.40 0.33
N ASP A 63 -4.80 -8.75 -0.94
CA ASP A 63 -3.45 -8.86 -1.48
C ASP A 63 -3.15 -7.87 -2.60
N VAL A 64 -4.19 -7.34 -3.26
CA VAL A 64 -4.07 -6.34 -4.32
C VAL A 64 -4.86 -5.09 -3.95
N PHE A 65 -4.21 -3.94 -4.03
CA PHE A 65 -4.78 -2.62 -3.74
C PHE A 65 -4.67 -1.73 -4.97
N LEU A 66 -5.74 -0.98 -5.27
CA LEU A 66 -5.81 -0.10 -6.43
C LEU A 66 -5.74 1.36 -6.02
N ILE A 67 -4.97 2.14 -6.75
CA ILE A 67 -4.90 3.60 -6.62
C ILE A 67 -5.06 4.20 -8.02
N ASN A 68 -6.11 4.99 -8.25
CA ASN A 68 -6.28 5.72 -9.48
C ASN A 68 -5.58 7.08 -9.40
N ILE A 69 -4.68 7.34 -10.33
CA ILE A 69 -3.91 8.58 -10.44
C ILE A 69 -4.37 9.33 -11.68
N HIS A 70 -5.06 10.44 -11.46
CA HIS A 70 -5.44 11.35 -12.56
C HIS A 70 -4.25 12.25 -12.92
N SER A 71 -3.69 12.06 -14.12
CA SER A 71 -2.49 12.76 -14.58
C SER A 71 -2.52 13.03 -16.08
N GLY A 72 -1.63 13.91 -16.53
CA GLY A 72 -1.46 14.25 -17.94
C GLY A 72 -2.67 14.88 -18.61
N GLY A 73 -2.63 14.93 -19.93
CA GLY A 73 -3.62 15.67 -20.72
C GLY A 73 -5.05 15.15 -20.63
N TYR A 74 -5.24 13.84 -20.48
CA TYR A 74 -6.58 13.26 -20.35
C TYR A 74 -7.24 13.52 -19.00
N ALA A 75 -6.47 13.92 -18.00
CA ALA A 75 -6.99 14.26 -16.66
C ALA A 75 -7.41 15.73 -16.55
N VAL A 76 -7.10 16.57 -17.54
CA VAL A 76 -7.54 17.97 -17.57
C VAL A 76 -9.06 18.03 -17.70
N PRO A 77 -9.79 18.61 -16.73
CA PRO A 77 -11.24 18.65 -16.78
C PRO A 77 -11.75 19.58 -17.89
N ASN A 78 -12.87 19.21 -18.50
CA ASN A 78 -13.61 20.03 -19.46
C ASN A 78 -14.86 20.60 -18.79
N GLY A 79 -15.09 21.90 -18.95
CA GLY A 79 -16.27 22.57 -18.39
C GLY A 79 -16.38 22.39 -16.87
N ASN A 80 -17.49 21.79 -16.41
CA ASN A 80 -17.81 21.61 -15.00
C ASN A 80 -17.36 20.24 -14.43
N GLN A 81 -16.50 19.50 -15.14
CA GLN A 81 -15.97 18.24 -14.62
C GLN A 81 -15.09 18.50 -13.37
N PRO A 82 -15.11 17.60 -12.38
CA PRO A 82 -14.21 17.71 -11.22
C PRO A 82 -12.76 17.54 -11.64
N ASP A 83 -11.87 18.26 -10.97
CA ASP A 83 -10.43 18.11 -11.14
C ASP A 83 -9.89 17.16 -10.07
N PHE A 84 -9.44 15.99 -10.49
CA PHE A 84 -8.84 14.97 -9.60
C PHE A 84 -7.31 14.94 -9.66
N ARG A 85 -6.71 15.86 -10.43
CA ARG A 85 -5.26 15.93 -10.54
C ARG A 85 -4.65 16.43 -9.23
N THR A 86 -3.47 15.93 -8.92
CA THR A 86 -2.65 16.41 -7.81
C THR A 86 -1.20 16.53 -8.25
N GLN A 87 -0.44 17.43 -7.62
CA GLN A 87 1.00 17.53 -7.87
C GLN A 87 1.74 16.22 -7.59
N TRP A 88 1.23 15.42 -6.65
CA TRP A 88 1.79 14.12 -6.28
C TRP A 88 1.53 13.07 -7.38
N GLY A 89 0.32 13.07 -7.95
CA GLY A 89 -0.04 12.20 -9.07
C GLY A 89 0.81 12.49 -10.29
N GLU A 90 1.02 13.75 -10.65
CA GLU A 90 1.91 14.15 -11.74
C GLU A 90 3.38 13.73 -11.48
N ALA A 91 3.85 13.83 -10.24
CA ALA A 91 5.20 13.39 -9.89
C ALA A 91 5.39 11.87 -10.05
N ILE A 92 4.37 11.07 -9.68
CA ILE A 92 4.39 9.61 -9.83
C ILE A 92 4.31 9.22 -11.31
N ASP A 93 3.46 9.88 -12.10
CA ASP A 93 3.38 9.71 -13.56
C ASP A 93 4.75 9.95 -14.21
N ASN A 94 5.36 11.11 -13.94
CA ASN A 94 6.69 11.44 -14.48
C ASN A 94 7.76 10.43 -14.08
N GLN A 95 7.70 9.90 -12.87
CA GLN A 95 8.62 8.87 -12.38
C GLN A 95 8.42 7.54 -13.11
N SER A 96 7.19 7.22 -13.48
CA SER A 96 6.84 5.93 -14.09
C SER A 96 7.35 5.77 -15.51
N GLY A 97 7.49 6.89 -16.24
CA GLY A 97 7.91 6.90 -17.65
C GLY A 97 6.88 6.28 -18.58
N LEU A 98 5.59 6.45 -18.31
CA LEU A 98 4.52 5.94 -19.17
C LEU A 98 4.54 6.57 -20.57
N ALA A 99 4.07 5.82 -21.58
CA ALA A 99 3.99 6.26 -22.97
C ALA A 99 2.55 6.57 -23.41
N GLY A 100 1.54 6.24 -22.60
CA GLY A 100 0.13 6.49 -22.94
C GLY A 100 -0.83 5.94 -21.89
N TYR A 101 -2.12 6.24 -22.03
CA TYR A 101 -3.18 5.91 -21.09
C TYR A 101 -4.15 4.86 -21.63
N PRO A 102 -4.71 3.94 -20.81
CA PRO A 102 -4.30 3.70 -19.43
C PRO A 102 -2.93 3.01 -19.34
N ALA A 103 -2.19 3.37 -18.34
CA ALA A 103 -0.97 2.68 -17.91
C ALA A 103 -1.04 2.46 -16.39
N GLY A 104 -0.14 1.69 -15.83
CA GLY A 104 -0.04 1.55 -14.39
C GLY A 104 1.31 1.01 -13.97
N THR A 105 1.63 1.14 -12.69
CA THR A 105 2.81 0.51 -12.10
C THR A 105 2.39 -0.52 -11.05
N ILE A 106 3.14 -1.61 -10.98
CA ILE A 106 3.00 -2.63 -9.93
C ILE A 106 4.14 -2.42 -8.95
N ASN A 107 3.80 -1.93 -7.74
CA ASN A 107 4.77 -1.62 -6.67
C ASN A 107 5.92 -0.70 -7.15
N ARG A 108 5.71 0.10 -8.20
CA ARG A 108 6.74 0.92 -8.88
C ARG A 108 8.00 0.12 -9.24
N GLN A 109 7.83 -1.18 -9.49
CA GLN A 109 8.91 -2.08 -9.86
C GLN A 109 9.09 -2.08 -11.38
N ASN A 110 10.35 -2.16 -11.85
CA ASN A 110 10.62 -2.42 -13.24
C ASN A 110 10.44 -3.91 -13.55
N PHE A 111 9.78 -4.21 -14.68
CA PHE A 111 9.61 -5.55 -15.24
C PHE A 111 10.24 -5.57 -16.63
N PRO A 112 11.54 -5.95 -16.74
CA PRO A 112 12.28 -5.86 -17.99
C PRO A 112 11.60 -6.58 -19.14
N GLY A 113 11.42 -5.86 -20.26
CA GLY A 113 10.75 -6.36 -21.46
C GLY A 113 9.21 -6.30 -21.44
N GLN A 114 8.62 -5.76 -20.36
CA GLN A 114 7.17 -5.55 -20.26
C GLN A 114 6.79 -4.05 -20.15
N GLU A 115 7.79 -3.18 -20.17
CA GLU A 115 7.57 -1.74 -20.06
C GLU A 115 6.68 -1.24 -21.20
N GLN A 116 5.76 -0.30 -20.90
CA GLN A 116 4.91 0.32 -21.90
C GLN A 116 5.69 1.27 -22.82
N GLY A 117 6.70 1.92 -22.24
CA GLY A 117 7.54 2.93 -22.91
C GLY A 117 8.98 2.45 -23.08
N ASN A 118 9.90 3.27 -22.60
CA ASN A 118 11.33 2.99 -22.68
C ASN A 118 11.76 1.89 -21.69
N ALA A 119 12.79 1.13 -22.05
CA ALA A 119 13.41 0.16 -21.17
C ALA A 119 13.89 0.83 -19.86
N GLY A 120 13.72 0.15 -18.74
CA GLY A 120 14.09 0.63 -17.41
C GLY A 120 13.02 1.49 -16.72
N THR A 121 11.89 1.79 -17.38
CA THR A 121 10.73 2.46 -16.76
C THR A 121 9.86 1.47 -15.99
N THR A 122 8.95 1.97 -15.17
CA THR A 122 8.07 1.12 -14.34
C THR A 122 6.65 1.01 -14.87
N ALA A 123 6.30 1.83 -15.86
CA ALA A 123 4.96 1.83 -16.43
C ALA A 123 4.72 0.59 -17.30
N LEU A 124 3.59 -0.06 -17.06
CA LEU A 124 3.09 -1.24 -17.76
C LEU A 124 1.79 -0.89 -18.49
N GLY A 125 1.59 -1.47 -19.66
CA GLY A 125 0.26 -1.48 -20.28
C GLY A 125 -0.70 -2.41 -19.53
N ARG A 126 -2.00 -2.14 -19.62
CA ARG A 126 -3.03 -2.91 -18.89
C ARG A 126 -3.02 -4.43 -19.13
N GLY A 127 -2.47 -4.87 -20.27
CA GLY A 127 -2.34 -6.30 -20.58
C GLY A 127 -1.28 -7.02 -19.75
N GLN A 128 -0.31 -6.31 -19.16
CA GLN A 128 0.77 -6.86 -18.35
C GLN A 128 0.45 -6.88 -16.85
N TRP A 129 -0.56 -6.12 -16.37
CA TRP A 129 -0.82 -5.96 -14.93
C TRP A 129 -1.04 -7.27 -14.19
N ALA A 130 -1.83 -8.18 -14.74
CA ALA A 130 -2.09 -9.47 -14.08
C ALA A 130 -0.82 -10.33 -13.95
N GLY A 131 -0.01 -10.42 -15.01
CA GLY A 131 1.24 -11.18 -14.98
C GLY A 131 2.27 -10.61 -14.00
N ALA A 132 2.46 -9.29 -14.02
CA ALA A 132 3.34 -8.58 -13.10
C ALA A 132 2.87 -8.72 -11.64
N SER A 133 1.57 -8.59 -11.38
CA SER A 133 0.99 -8.80 -10.05
C SER A 133 1.22 -10.21 -9.53
N ASN A 134 0.97 -11.24 -10.34
CA ASN A 134 1.23 -12.63 -9.97
C ASN A 134 2.70 -12.87 -9.61
N THR A 135 3.62 -12.22 -10.34
CA THR A 135 5.05 -12.29 -10.02
C THR A 135 5.36 -11.73 -8.64
N VAL A 136 4.75 -10.60 -8.27
CA VAL A 136 4.97 -9.96 -6.95
C VAL A 136 4.31 -10.78 -5.84
N LEU A 137 3.08 -11.24 -6.02
CA LEU A 137 2.33 -12.06 -5.04
C LEU A 137 3.03 -13.39 -4.72
N GLY A 138 3.87 -13.90 -5.62
CA GLY A 138 4.68 -15.09 -5.40
C GLY A 138 6.00 -14.85 -4.65
N GLN A 139 6.33 -13.59 -4.31
CA GLN A 139 7.58 -13.24 -3.62
C GLN A 139 7.35 -13.14 -2.12
N ALA A 140 8.26 -13.70 -1.31
CA ALA A 140 8.27 -13.49 0.13
C ALA A 140 8.59 -12.01 0.46
N SER A 141 7.96 -11.49 1.51
CA SER A 141 8.29 -10.19 2.07
C SER A 141 9.28 -10.36 3.22
N TYR A 142 10.34 -9.56 3.20
CA TYR A 142 11.28 -9.50 4.34
C TYR A 142 10.79 -8.55 5.45
N ALA A 143 9.70 -7.85 5.22
CA ALA A 143 9.09 -6.96 6.21
C ALA A 143 7.57 -6.93 6.02
N ASN A 144 6.85 -7.17 7.11
CA ASN A 144 5.41 -6.96 7.17
C ASN A 144 5.11 -5.56 7.67
N THR A 145 4.01 -4.98 7.21
CA THR A 145 3.51 -3.69 7.67
C THR A 145 2.03 -3.80 8.00
N ALA A 146 1.61 -3.13 9.06
CA ALA A 146 0.20 -2.99 9.39
C ALA A 146 -0.13 -1.54 9.68
N VAL A 147 -1.36 -1.16 9.41
CA VAL A 147 -1.86 0.21 9.57
C VAL A 147 -3.20 0.16 10.27
N THR A 148 -3.37 1.00 11.29
CA THR A 148 -4.70 1.36 11.81
C THR A 148 -4.95 2.83 11.57
N ALA A 149 -6.20 3.19 11.28
CA ALA A 149 -6.59 4.57 11.08
C ALA A 149 -7.90 4.85 11.82
N VAL A 150 -7.91 5.95 12.58
CA VAL A 150 -9.09 6.43 13.30
C VAL A 150 -9.36 7.87 12.89
N VAL A 151 -10.59 8.16 12.47
CA VAL A 151 -11.02 9.50 12.10
C VAL A 151 -11.97 10.04 13.17
N ASP A 152 -11.58 11.15 13.80
CA ASP A 152 -12.48 11.95 14.60
C ASP A 152 -13.35 12.81 13.67
N VAL A 153 -14.63 12.45 13.58
CA VAL A 153 -15.57 13.11 12.66
C VAL A 153 -15.91 14.55 13.06
N GLN A 154 -15.70 14.91 14.32
CA GLN A 154 -15.98 16.28 14.81
C GLN A 154 -14.82 17.21 14.49
N THR A 155 -13.61 16.80 14.77
CA THR A 155 -12.39 17.59 14.52
C THR A 155 -11.84 17.40 13.10
N ARG A 156 -12.27 16.34 12.38
CA ARG A 156 -11.74 15.89 11.07
C ARG A 156 -10.27 15.54 11.13
N ILE A 157 -9.76 15.17 12.30
CA ILE A 157 -8.39 14.69 12.48
C ILE A 157 -8.39 13.18 12.24
N MET A 158 -7.47 12.73 11.40
CA MET A 158 -7.17 11.31 11.22
C MET A 158 -5.88 10.99 11.96
N THR A 159 -5.93 10.01 12.84
CA THR A 159 -4.75 9.41 13.49
C THR A 159 -4.44 8.11 12.76
N ILE A 160 -3.20 7.96 12.34
CA ILE A 160 -2.72 6.76 11.63
C ILE A 160 -1.55 6.19 12.43
N ASP A 161 -1.69 4.93 12.86
CA ASP A 161 -0.60 4.16 13.47
C ASP A 161 -0.08 3.16 12.44
N VAL A 162 1.23 3.16 12.23
CA VAL A 162 1.91 2.25 11.31
C VAL A 162 2.92 1.44 12.09
N GLU A 163 2.83 0.12 11.98
CA GLU A 163 3.81 -0.80 12.52
C GLU A 163 4.50 -1.57 11.38
N ALA A 164 5.80 -1.83 11.56
CA ALA A 164 6.57 -2.67 10.67
C ALA A 164 7.35 -3.71 11.47
N PHE A 165 7.38 -4.94 10.97
CA PHE A 165 8.14 -6.03 11.55
C PHE A 165 8.98 -6.72 10.47
N TYR A 166 10.30 -6.81 10.71
CA TYR A 166 11.21 -7.52 9.81
C TYR A 166 11.18 -9.00 10.12
N THR A 167 10.77 -9.80 9.13
CA THR A 167 10.74 -11.27 9.21
C THR A 167 12.02 -11.90 8.68
N ASP A 168 12.81 -11.14 7.89
CA ASP A 168 14.10 -11.55 7.35
C ASP A 168 14.99 -10.32 7.13
N ASN A 169 16.23 -10.56 6.74
CA ASN A 169 17.18 -9.52 6.40
C ASN A 169 16.77 -8.78 5.11
N SER A 170 16.80 -7.46 5.16
CA SER A 170 16.60 -6.66 3.95
C SER A 170 17.74 -6.88 2.96
N PRO A 171 17.44 -7.06 1.66
CA PRO A 171 18.45 -7.09 0.63
C PRO A 171 19.06 -5.70 0.36
N LEU A 172 18.48 -4.64 0.93
CA LEU A 172 18.91 -3.25 0.77
C LEU A 172 19.72 -2.80 1.98
N ALA A 173 20.79 -2.05 1.75
CA ALA A 173 21.59 -1.46 2.83
C ALA A 173 20.81 -0.43 3.67
N VAL A 174 19.82 0.21 3.06
CA VAL A 174 18.93 1.20 3.69
C VAL A 174 17.50 0.95 3.22
N ASN A 175 16.59 0.77 4.16
CA ASN A 175 15.15 0.74 3.88
C ASN A 175 14.56 2.12 4.11
N LYS A 176 13.70 2.55 3.19
CA LYS A 176 12.89 3.77 3.34
C LYS A 176 11.44 3.31 3.52
N LEU A 177 10.84 3.72 4.61
CA LEU A 177 9.42 3.58 4.90
C LEU A 177 8.66 4.82 4.44
#